data_0bc69f965aea41849e16923c1d424f8e
#
_entry.id   0bc69f965aea41849e16923c1d424f8e
#
_cell.length_a   1.000
_cell.length_b   1.000
_cell.length_c   1.000
_cell.angle_alpha   90.00
_cell.angle_beta   90.00
_cell.angle_gamma   90.00
#
_symmetry.space_group_name_H-M   'P 1'
#
loop_
_entity.id
_entity.type
_entity.pdbx_description
1 polymer ?
#
loop_
_entity_poly.entity_id
_entity_poly.type
_entity_poly.pdbx_seq_one_letter_code
_entity_poly.pdbx_strand_id
1 'polypeptide(L)'
;MKNILTEIIAHKHTEVAARKALRPAAELEQAPWFKRTPLSLSSFLQDPAKTGIIAEFKRRSPSKGVINGNVTVQDVTTAYTRYGASGLSVLTDEKYFGGSSDDLQQARTLNNIPILRKDFVIDEYQILEAKAIGADVILLIAECLTMEEVARLAKFAAGLGLEVLLEVHSESQLEKVSDHVHLVGVNNRDLTTFNVDFNRSCELAPKIPAGKIKVAESGINDPAAIVTLKQAGFQGFLIGEYFMKQEDPARAFEGFVNSIRTATANG
;
A
#
# COMPACT_ATOMS: atom_id res chain seq x y z
N MET A 1 17.05 5.82 21.43
CA MET A 1 15.66 6.18 21.05
C MET A 1 14.89 4.88 20.84
N LYS A 2 13.67 4.76 21.37
CA LYS A 2 12.82 3.59 21.04
C LYS A 2 12.49 3.67 19.55
N ASN A 3 12.75 2.61 18.81
CA ASN A 3 12.38 2.51 17.41
C ASN A 3 10.82 2.45 17.34
N ILE A 4 10.20 3.42 16.71
CA ILE A 4 8.73 3.51 16.58
C ILE A 4 8.14 2.22 15.99
N LEU A 5 8.85 1.59 15.07
CA LEU A 5 8.44 0.34 14.45
C LEU A 5 8.32 -0.80 15.46
N THR A 6 9.30 -0.93 16.38
CA THR A 6 9.23 -1.92 17.46
C THR A 6 8.03 -1.70 18.36
N GLU A 7 7.69 -0.43 18.65
CA GLU A 7 6.51 -0.08 19.45
C GLU A 7 5.21 -0.46 18.71
N ILE A 8 5.14 -0.15 17.42
CA ILE A 8 3.97 -0.47 16.58
C ILE A 8 3.76 -1.99 16.54
N ILE A 9 4.81 -2.78 16.30
CA ILE A 9 4.72 -4.24 16.22
C ILE A 9 4.29 -4.86 17.56
N ALA A 10 4.87 -4.39 18.67
CA ALA A 10 4.46 -4.85 20.00
C ALA A 10 2.97 -4.57 20.28
N HIS A 11 2.49 -3.38 19.90
CA HIS A 11 1.07 -3.03 20.01
C HIS A 11 0.21 -3.91 19.09
N LYS A 12 0.65 -4.16 17.87
CA LYS A 12 -0.07 -4.97 16.89
C LYS A 12 -0.29 -6.41 17.36
N HIS A 13 0.68 -7.02 18.04
CA HIS A 13 0.48 -8.34 18.68
C HIS A 13 -0.68 -8.33 19.68
N THR A 14 -0.76 -7.31 20.52
CA THR A 14 -1.84 -7.16 21.49
C THR A 14 -3.19 -6.94 20.82
N GLU A 15 -3.22 -6.07 19.80
CA GLU A 15 -4.41 -5.73 19.01
C GLU A 15 -4.98 -6.97 18.31
N VAL A 16 -4.12 -7.72 17.61
CA VAL A 16 -4.53 -8.95 16.90
C VAL A 16 -5.04 -10.02 17.85
N ALA A 17 -4.38 -10.21 19.01
CA ALA A 17 -4.83 -11.16 20.02
C ALA A 17 -6.24 -10.80 20.54
N ALA A 18 -6.49 -9.53 20.80
CA ALA A 18 -7.82 -9.05 21.23
C ALA A 18 -8.88 -9.26 20.13
N ARG A 19 -8.56 -8.95 18.87
CA ARG A 19 -9.48 -9.13 17.74
C ARG A 19 -9.83 -10.61 17.53
N LYS A 20 -8.85 -11.52 17.62
CA LYS A 20 -9.08 -12.97 17.53
C LYS A 20 -10.04 -13.48 18.61
N ALA A 21 -9.94 -12.93 19.83
CA ALA A 21 -10.81 -13.32 20.92
C ALA A 21 -12.25 -12.81 20.74
N LEU A 22 -12.41 -11.63 20.12
CA LEU A 22 -13.71 -11.01 19.89
C LEU A 22 -14.44 -11.55 18.67
N ARG A 23 -13.71 -11.90 17.60
CA ARG A 23 -14.28 -12.34 16.34
C ARG A 23 -13.50 -13.53 15.77
N PRO A 24 -14.03 -14.75 15.86
CA PRO A 24 -13.38 -15.95 15.33
C PRO A 24 -13.18 -15.89 13.80
N ALA A 25 -12.15 -16.57 13.29
CA ALA A 25 -11.83 -16.63 11.86
C ALA A 25 -13.03 -17.12 11.01
N ALA A 26 -13.79 -18.11 11.50
CA ALA A 26 -14.98 -18.63 10.83
C ALA A 26 -16.07 -17.56 10.61
N GLU A 27 -16.13 -16.55 11.45
CA GLU A 27 -17.06 -15.43 11.27
C GLU A 27 -16.58 -14.46 10.18
N LEU A 28 -15.26 -14.24 10.07
CA LEU A 28 -14.68 -13.45 8.99
C LEU A 28 -14.99 -14.06 7.61
N GLU A 29 -14.95 -15.38 7.51
CA GLU A 29 -15.24 -16.12 6.28
C GLU A 29 -16.71 -15.99 5.81
N GLN A 30 -17.61 -15.58 6.70
CA GLN A 30 -19.02 -15.31 6.36
C GLN A 30 -19.25 -13.83 5.93
N ALA A 31 -18.24 -12.98 6.01
CA ALA A 31 -18.38 -11.58 5.63
C ALA A 31 -18.75 -11.41 4.13
N PRO A 32 -19.54 -10.39 3.78
CA PRO A 32 -20.04 -10.23 2.40
C PRO A 32 -18.95 -10.18 1.33
N TRP A 33 -17.80 -9.56 1.64
CA TRP A 33 -16.69 -9.44 0.70
C TRP A 33 -15.79 -10.67 0.62
N PHE A 34 -15.88 -11.60 1.57
CA PHE A 34 -14.95 -12.74 1.67
C PHE A 34 -14.98 -13.64 0.43
N LYS A 35 -16.16 -13.86 -0.15
CA LYS A 35 -16.37 -14.71 -1.34
C LYS A 35 -16.06 -14.01 -2.65
N ARG A 36 -15.80 -12.68 -2.62
CA ARG A 36 -15.46 -11.91 -3.82
C ARG A 36 -14.11 -12.37 -4.38
N THR A 37 -14.01 -12.45 -5.70
CA THR A 37 -12.71 -12.58 -6.37
C THR A 37 -11.96 -11.26 -6.29
N PRO A 38 -10.75 -11.21 -5.70
CA PRO A 38 -9.94 -10.00 -5.66
C PRO A 38 -9.55 -9.51 -7.06
N LEU A 39 -9.38 -8.21 -7.19
CA LEU A 39 -8.85 -7.59 -8.40
C LEU A 39 -7.31 -7.63 -8.37
N SER A 40 -6.67 -7.85 -9.51
CA SER A 40 -5.21 -7.90 -9.60
C SER A 40 -4.63 -6.49 -9.73
N LEU A 41 -3.92 -6.03 -8.69
CA LEU A 41 -3.16 -4.79 -8.76
C LEU A 41 -2.03 -4.88 -9.77
N SER A 42 -1.38 -6.05 -9.86
CA SER A 42 -0.34 -6.31 -10.84
C SER A 42 -0.81 -6.06 -12.27
N SER A 43 -2.00 -6.54 -12.61
CA SER A 43 -2.60 -6.31 -13.93
C SER A 43 -2.92 -4.84 -14.18
N PHE A 44 -3.43 -4.13 -13.15
CA PHE A 44 -3.74 -2.71 -13.26
C PHE A 44 -2.49 -1.82 -13.39
N LEU A 45 -1.38 -2.20 -12.78
CA LEU A 45 -0.11 -1.47 -12.88
C LEU A 45 0.61 -1.72 -14.23
N GLN A 46 0.36 -2.85 -14.86
CA GLN A 46 0.91 -3.19 -16.18
C GLN A 46 0.06 -2.68 -17.35
N ASP A 47 -1.17 -2.20 -17.08
CA ASP A 47 -2.04 -1.64 -18.11
C ASP A 47 -1.51 -0.26 -18.57
N PRO A 48 -1.07 -0.11 -19.84
CA PRO A 48 -0.51 1.14 -20.35
C PRO A 48 -1.54 2.29 -20.40
N ALA A 49 -2.83 1.98 -20.36
CA ALA A 49 -3.90 3.00 -20.31
C ALA A 49 -4.07 3.63 -18.93
N LYS A 50 -3.42 3.05 -17.90
CA LYS A 50 -3.50 3.52 -16.51
C LYS A 50 -2.26 4.31 -16.08
N THR A 51 -2.39 5.04 -14.98
CA THR A 51 -1.33 5.95 -14.50
C THR A 51 -0.15 5.25 -13.83
N GLY A 52 -0.36 4.03 -13.32
CA GLY A 52 0.58 3.36 -12.40
C GLY A 52 0.51 3.88 -10.95
N ILE A 53 -0.35 4.87 -10.66
CA ILE A 53 -0.44 5.44 -9.31
C ILE A 53 -1.32 4.58 -8.41
N ILE A 54 -0.78 4.19 -7.25
CA ILE A 54 -1.52 3.66 -6.10
C ILE A 54 -1.74 4.86 -5.17
N ALA A 55 -2.97 5.41 -5.21
CA ALA A 55 -3.29 6.63 -4.49
C ALA A 55 -3.69 6.30 -3.05
N GLU A 56 -2.96 6.85 -2.07
CA GLU A 56 -3.12 6.52 -0.66
C GLU A 56 -4.03 7.51 0.06
N PHE A 57 -5.02 6.96 0.75
CA PHE A 57 -5.83 7.68 1.71
C PHE A 57 -5.25 7.51 3.12
N LYS A 58 -4.76 8.61 3.69
CA LYS A 58 -4.09 8.63 5.00
C LYS A 58 -4.33 9.93 5.74
N ARG A 59 -5.03 9.89 6.88
CA ARG A 59 -5.37 11.09 7.67
C ARG A 59 -4.24 11.59 8.55
N ARG A 60 -3.37 10.69 9.03
CA ARG A 60 -2.26 11.02 9.94
C ARG A 60 -1.09 10.06 9.77
N SER A 61 0.05 10.44 10.33
CA SER A 61 1.22 9.56 10.43
C SER A 61 2.05 9.89 11.68
N PRO A 62 2.87 8.96 12.18
CA PRO A 62 3.76 9.22 13.33
C PRO A 62 4.71 10.39 13.11
N SER A 63 5.19 10.59 11.89
CA SER A 63 6.16 11.64 11.55
C SER A 63 5.55 13.03 11.36
N LYS A 64 4.27 13.13 11.02
CA LYS A 64 3.60 14.39 10.64
C LYS A 64 2.42 14.77 11.55
N GLY A 65 1.97 13.84 12.40
CA GLY A 65 0.71 14.02 13.12
C GLY A 65 -0.48 13.97 12.15
N VAL A 66 -1.47 14.83 12.36
CA VAL A 66 -2.63 14.97 11.47
C VAL A 66 -2.19 15.62 10.16
N ILE A 67 -2.45 14.95 9.04
CA ILE A 67 -2.17 15.43 7.69
C ILE A 67 -3.40 16.14 7.14
N ASN A 68 -4.55 15.47 7.16
CA ASN A 68 -5.83 16.04 6.79
C ASN A 68 -6.96 15.28 7.50
N GLY A 69 -7.62 15.97 8.42
CA GLY A 69 -8.74 15.43 9.20
C GLY A 69 -10.13 15.80 8.67
N ASN A 70 -10.19 16.65 7.64
CA ASN A 70 -11.45 17.25 7.18
C ASN A 70 -12.06 16.55 5.95
N VAL A 71 -11.37 15.57 5.37
CA VAL A 71 -11.81 14.87 4.16
C VAL A 71 -12.36 13.48 4.51
N THR A 72 -13.35 13.06 3.74
CA THR A 72 -13.93 11.71 3.88
C THR A 72 -13.23 10.71 2.96
N VAL A 73 -13.24 9.43 3.34
CA VAL A 73 -12.73 8.36 2.50
C VAL A 73 -13.52 8.29 1.18
N GLN A 74 -14.82 8.56 1.24
CA GLN A 74 -15.70 8.58 0.07
C GLN A 74 -15.23 9.61 -0.96
N ASP A 75 -15.11 10.88 -0.57
CA ASP A 75 -14.79 11.97 -1.49
C ASP A 75 -13.41 11.77 -2.14
N VAL A 76 -12.42 11.39 -1.33
CA VAL A 76 -11.05 11.24 -1.80
C VAL A 76 -10.89 10.01 -2.69
N THR A 77 -11.36 8.83 -2.26
CA THR A 77 -11.12 7.60 -3.01
C THR A 77 -11.90 7.53 -4.31
N THR A 78 -13.12 8.07 -4.35
CA THR A 78 -13.91 8.15 -5.58
C THR A 78 -13.28 9.12 -6.58
N ALA A 79 -12.73 10.24 -6.11
CA ALA A 79 -12.01 11.17 -6.97
C ALA A 79 -10.71 10.53 -7.51
N TYR A 80 -9.93 9.85 -6.67
CA TYR A 80 -8.74 9.13 -7.12
C TYR A 80 -9.07 8.12 -8.22
N THR A 81 -10.12 7.31 -8.03
CA THR A 81 -10.59 6.35 -9.04
C THR A 81 -11.04 7.06 -10.33
N ARG A 82 -11.84 8.10 -10.22
CA ARG A 82 -12.35 8.89 -11.34
C ARG A 82 -11.23 9.51 -12.18
N TYR A 83 -10.19 10.02 -11.54
CA TYR A 83 -9.07 10.66 -12.23
C TYR A 83 -7.96 9.71 -12.66
N GLY A 84 -8.14 8.40 -12.47
CA GLY A 84 -7.31 7.36 -13.10
C GLY A 84 -6.25 6.74 -12.21
N ALA A 85 -6.45 6.66 -10.90
CA ALA A 85 -5.64 5.81 -10.04
C ALA A 85 -5.68 4.36 -10.53
N SER A 86 -4.54 3.69 -10.54
CA SER A 86 -4.43 2.26 -10.86
C SER A 86 -4.83 1.37 -9.69
N GLY A 87 -4.73 1.87 -8.48
CA GLY A 87 -5.16 1.24 -7.25
C GLY A 87 -5.31 2.26 -6.13
N LEU A 88 -5.93 1.83 -5.05
CA LEU A 88 -6.03 2.59 -3.81
C LEU A 88 -5.18 1.94 -2.73
N SER A 89 -4.61 2.74 -1.83
CA SER A 89 -4.02 2.29 -0.57
C SER A 89 -4.80 2.91 0.57
N VAL A 90 -5.37 2.10 1.45
CA VAL A 90 -6.19 2.59 2.56
C VAL A 90 -5.58 2.13 3.88
N LEU A 91 -5.22 3.08 4.74
CA LEU A 91 -4.69 2.83 6.06
C LEU A 91 -5.78 2.22 6.95
N THR A 92 -5.46 1.11 7.62
CA THR A 92 -6.36 0.47 8.59
C THR A 92 -5.79 0.44 10.02
N ASP A 93 -4.54 0.85 10.22
CA ASP A 93 -3.98 1.06 11.55
C ASP A 93 -4.62 2.28 12.21
N GLU A 94 -5.30 2.06 13.35
CA GLU A 94 -6.05 3.11 14.06
C GLU A 94 -5.12 3.99 14.90
N LYS A 95 -4.30 3.36 15.74
CA LYS A 95 -3.55 4.07 16.78
C LYS A 95 -2.51 5.04 16.21
N TYR A 96 -1.74 4.62 15.23
CA TYR A 96 -0.61 5.39 14.72
C TYR A 96 -0.94 6.17 13.45
N PHE A 97 -1.84 5.65 12.61
CA PHE A 97 -2.17 6.25 11.32
C PHE A 97 -3.60 6.80 11.22
N GLY A 98 -4.45 6.58 12.22
CA GLY A 98 -5.83 7.06 12.25
C GLY A 98 -6.68 6.48 11.12
N GLY A 99 -6.33 5.28 10.65
CA GLY A 99 -7.10 4.52 9.70
C GLY A 99 -8.19 3.70 10.36
N SER A 100 -8.98 3.00 9.57
CA SER A 100 -9.94 2.02 10.08
C SER A 100 -10.30 0.97 9.03
N SER A 101 -10.76 -0.20 9.48
CA SER A 101 -11.34 -1.21 8.59
C SER A 101 -12.59 -0.70 7.87
N ASP A 102 -13.37 0.18 8.52
CA ASP A 102 -14.55 0.79 7.94
C ASP A 102 -14.23 1.71 6.76
N ASP A 103 -13.10 2.44 6.81
CA ASP A 103 -12.63 3.23 5.67
C ASP A 103 -12.36 2.35 4.45
N LEU A 104 -11.73 1.19 4.64
CA LEU A 104 -11.45 0.27 3.54
C LEU A 104 -12.74 -0.33 2.97
N GLN A 105 -13.70 -0.71 3.84
CA GLN A 105 -15.00 -1.22 3.40
C GLN A 105 -15.80 -0.18 2.62
N GLN A 106 -15.80 1.08 3.07
CA GLN A 106 -16.42 2.19 2.35
C GLN A 106 -15.75 2.41 0.99
N ALA A 107 -14.41 2.45 0.97
CA ALA A 107 -13.66 2.57 -0.28
C ALA A 107 -14.01 1.42 -1.24
N ARG A 108 -14.08 0.16 -0.75
CA ARG A 108 -14.44 -1.00 -1.57
C ARG A 108 -15.86 -0.91 -2.14
N THR A 109 -16.81 -0.43 -1.37
CA THR A 109 -18.21 -0.28 -1.81
C THR A 109 -18.34 0.72 -2.96
N LEU A 110 -17.51 1.75 -2.96
CA LEU A 110 -17.62 2.89 -3.89
C LEU A 110 -16.70 2.78 -5.11
N ASN A 111 -15.70 1.87 -5.08
CA ASN A 111 -14.66 1.83 -6.11
C ASN A 111 -14.51 0.41 -6.68
N ASN A 112 -14.28 0.33 -8.00
CA ASN A 112 -14.05 -0.93 -8.71
C ASN A 112 -12.62 -1.00 -9.27
N ILE A 113 -11.62 -0.62 -8.45
CA ILE A 113 -10.19 -0.79 -8.72
C ILE A 113 -9.55 -1.50 -7.53
N PRO A 114 -8.33 -2.09 -7.67
CA PRO A 114 -7.67 -2.80 -6.58
C PRO A 114 -7.43 -1.91 -5.35
N ILE A 115 -7.63 -2.49 -4.16
CA ILE A 115 -7.40 -1.82 -2.87
C ILE A 115 -6.37 -2.58 -2.06
N LEU A 116 -5.27 -1.91 -1.74
CA LEU A 116 -4.26 -2.35 -0.80
C LEU A 116 -4.70 -2.03 0.64
N ARG A 117 -4.78 -3.04 1.51
CA ARG A 117 -4.83 -2.82 2.95
C ARG A 117 -3.46 -2.40 3.45
N LYS A 118 -3.30 -1.15 3.80
CA LYS A 118 -2.06 -0.58 4.35
C LYS A 118 -2.08 -0.69 5.87
N ASP A 119 -1.46 -1.74 6.39
CA ASP A 119 -1.39 -2.09 7.82
C ASP A 119 -0.10 -2.86 8.10
N PHE A 120 0.24 -3.07 9.38
CA PHE A 120 1.34 -3.92 9.82
C PHE A 120 0.84 -5.36 9.99
N VAL A 121 0.95 -6.15 8.94
CA VAL A 121 0.50 -7.55 8.94
C VAL A 121 1.59 -8.44 9.53
N ILE A 122 1.26 -9.11 10.64
CA ILE A 122 2.14 -10.03 11.39
C ILE A 122 1.52 -11.42 11.58
N ASP A 123 0.24 -11.57 11.24
CA ASP A 123 -0.53 -12.78 11.53
C ASP A 123 -1.53 -13.08 10.40
N GLU A 124 -1.77 -14.36 10.14
CA GLU A 124 -2.73 -14.85 9.14
C GLU A 124 -4.16 -14.35 9.40
N TYR A 125 -4.52 -14.13 10.64
CA TYR A 125 -5.82 -13.59 11.00
C TYR A 125 -6.06 -12.21 10.35
N GLN A 126 -5.05 -11.35 10.30
CA GLN A 126 -5.17 -10.04 9.64
C GLN A 126 -5.37 -10.19 8.12
N ILE A 127 -4.91 -11.29 7.52
CA ILE A 127 -5.12 -11.59 6.10
C ILE A 127 -6.57 -12.03 5.85
N LEU A 128 -7.15 -12.82 6.78
CA LEU A 128 -8.59 -13.12 6.76
C LEU A 128 -9.42 -11.85 6.93
N GLU A 129 -9.05 -10.97 7.87
CA GLU A 129 -9.70 -9.67 8.00
C GLU A 129 -9.62 -8.85 6.70
N ALA A 130 -8.43 -8.79 6.07
CA ALA A 130 -8.25 -8.06 4.81
C ALA A 130 -9.21 -8.56 3.73
N LYS A 131 -9.33 -9.87 3.58
CA LYS A 131 -10.29 -10.50 2.66
C LYS A 131 -11.73 -10.15 3.03
N ALA A 132 -12.06 -10.24 4.31
CA ALA A 132 -13.41 -9.98 4.83
C ALA A 132 -13.89 -8.53 4.64
N ILE A 133 -12.98 -7.56 4.68
CA ILE A 133 -13.29 -6.14 4.47
C ILE A 133 -13.16 -5.68 3.01
N GLY A 134 -12.79 -6.60 2.10
CA GLY A 134 -12.79 -6.34 0.66
C GLY A 134 -11.49 -5.81 0.07
N ALA A 135 -10.35 -6.02 0.74
CA ALA A 135 -9.04 -5.77 0.16
C ALA A 135 -8.73 -6.74 -1.00
N ASP A 136 -7.85 -6.33 -1.88
CA ASP A 136 -7.32 -7.12 -3.00
C ASP A 136 -5.84 -7.47 -2.77
N VAL A 137 -5.15 -6.60 -2.04
CA VAL A 137 -3.72 -6.68 -1.79
C VAL A 137 -3.45 -6.46 -0.31
N ILE A 138 -2.47 -7.16 0.25
CA ILE A 138 -1.95 -6.90 1.58
C ILE A 138 -0.52 -6.37 1.52
N LEU A 139 -0.12 -5.62 2.55
CA LEU A 139 1.25 -5.20 2.77
C LEU A 139 1.96 -6.17 3.72
N LEU A 140 3.14 -6.63 3.34
CA LEU A 140 4.13 -7.20 4.24
C LEU A 140 5.34 -6.26 4.31
N ILE A 141 5.89 -6.03 5.50
CA ILE A 141 7.03 -5.13 5.70
C ILE A 141 8.26 -5.97 6.08
N ALA A 142 9.24 -6.02 5.18
CA ALA A 142 10.43 -6.86 5.38
C ALA A 142 11.24 -6.49 6.62
N GLU A 143 11.18 -5.21 7.06
CA GLU A 143 11.85 -4.76 8.29
C GLU A 143 11.28 -5.42 9.56
N CYS A 144 9.99 -5.80 9.53
CA CYS A 144 9.27 -6.33 10.71
C CYS A 144 9.19 -7.85 10.75
N LEU A 145 9.49 -8.53 9.65
CA LEU A 145 9.22 -9.96 9.47
C LEU A 145 10.50 -10.72 9.13
N THR A 146 10.62 -11.96 9.59
CA THR A 146 11.65 -12.89 9.12
C THR A 146 11.34 -13.38 7.71
N MET A 147 12.30 -14.04 7.06
CA MET A 147 12.12 -14.67 5.75
C MET A 147 11.00 -15.72 5.79
N GLU A 148 10.97 -16.54 6.84
CA GLU A 148 9.98 -17.60 7.04
C GLU A 148 8.57 -17.00 7.24
N GLU A 149 8.47 -15.91 7.99
CA GLU A 149 7.19 -15.21 8.20
C GLU A 149 6.68 -14.60 6.91
N VAL A 150 7.53 -13.94 6.12
CA VAL A 150 7.15 -13.42 4.80
C VAL A 150 6.67 -14.55 3.90
N ALA A 151 7.40 -15.66 3.80
CA ALA A 151 7.03 -16.79 2.96
C ALA A 151 5.69 -17.42 3.38
N ARG A 152 5.48 -17.60 4.69
CA ARG A 152 4.25 -18.16 5.26
C ARG A 152 3.04 -17.25 5.02
N LEU A 153 3.17 -15.96 5.35
CA LEU A 153 2.07 -15.00 5.20
C LEU A 153 1.73 -14.75 3.73
N ALA A 154 2.74 -14.65 2.85
CA ALA A 154 2.51 -14.49 1.43
C ALA A 154 1.81 -15.70 0.81
N LYS A 155 2.22 -16.92 1.17
CA LYS A 155 1.55 -18.15 0.73
C LYS A 155 0.09 -18.21 1.21
N PHE A 156 -0.17 -17.84 2.45
CA PHE A 156 -1.51 -17.79 3.00
C PHE A 156 -2.40 -16.79 2.26
N ALA A 157 -1.90 -15.58 1.98
CA ALA A 157 -2.61 -14.56 1.22
C ALA A 157 -2.93 -15.03 -0.21
N ALA A 158 -1.95 -15.62 -0.90
CA ALA A 158 -2.15 -16.18 -2.23
C ALA A 158 -3.22 -17.30 -2.24
N GLY A 159 -3.27 -18.13 -1.19
CA GLY A 159 -4.33 -19.13 -1.01
C GLY A 159 -5.74 -18.56 -0.92
N LEU A 160 -5.87 -17.30 -0.50
CA LEU A 160 -7.13 -16.55 -0.48
C LEU A 160 -7.36 -15.72 -1.76
N GLY A 161 -6.44 -15.78 -2.72
CA GLY A 161 -6.47 -15.01 -3.96
C GLY A 161 -6.06 -13.54 -3.79
N LEU A 162 -5.48 -13.16 -2.65
CA LEU A 162 -4.94 -11.82 -2.43
C LEU A 162 -3.53 -11.68 -3.01
N GLU A 163 -3.23 -10.56 -3.62
CA GLU A 163 -1.86 -10.22 -3.97
C GLU A 163 -1.07 -9.70 -2.75
N VAL A 164 0.25 -9.79 -2.82
CA VAL A 164 1.15 -9.35 -1.75
C VAL A 164 2.13 -8.32 -2.28
N LEU A 165 2.15 -7.16 -1.64
CA LEU A 165 3.18 -6.13 -1.76
C LEU A 165 4.14 -6.31 -0.59
N LEU A 166 5.41 -6.64 -0.89
CA LEU A 166 6.48 -6.68 0.11
C LEU A 166 7.26 -5.37 0.08
N GLU A 167 7.16 -4.60 1.14
CA GLU A 167 7.91 -3.34 1.33
C GLU A 167 9.33 -3.65 1.82
N VAL A 168 10.34 -3.10 1.12
CA VAL A 168 11.76 -3.26 1.42
C VAL A 168 12.45 -1.89 1.51
N HIS A 169 13.52 -1.82 2.35
CA HIS A 169 14.30 -0.60 2.58
C HIS A 169 15.78 -0.78 2.23
N SER A 170 16.24 -2.02 2.02
CA SER A 170 17.63 -2.34 1.74
C SER A 170 17.75 -3.57 0.84
N GLU A 171 18.94 -3.72 0.24
CA GLU A 171 19.26 -4.86 -0.61
C GLU A 171 19.14 -6.20 0.10
N SER A 172 19.62 -6.28 1.36
CA SER A 172 19.56 -7.51 2.15
C SER A 172 18.13 -8.00 2.39
N GLN A 173 17.14 -7.12 2.35
CA GLN A 173 15.74 -7.50 2.50
C GLN A 173 15.15 -8.15 1.24
N LEU A 174 15.80 -8.01 0.09
CA LEU A 174 15.37 -8.67 -1.16
C LEU A 174 15.46 -10.20 -1.06
N GLU A 175 16.29 -10.74 -0.17
CA GLU A 175 16.37 -12.18 0.12
C GLU A 175 15.05 -12.74 0.69
N LYS A 176 14.18 -11.86 1.25
CA LYS A 176 12.87 -12.24 1.77
C LYS A 176 11.78 -12.33 0.69
N VAL A 177 12.08 -11.97 -0.57
CA VAL A 177 11.13 -12.05 -1.68
C VAL A 177 10.86 -13.51 -2.01
N SER A 178 9.69 -14.02 -1.63
CA SER A 178 9.24 -15.38 -1.92
C SER A 178 8.45 -15.47 -3.22
N ASP A 179 8.17 -16.71 -3.66
CA ASP A 179 7.40 -16.96 -4.90
C ASP A 179 6.00 -16.32 -4.86
N HIS A 180 5.38 -16.28 -3.69
CA HIS A 180 4.03 -15.73 -3.47
C HIS A 180 3.99 -14.20 -3.24
N VAL A 181 5.13 -13.53 -3.27
CA VAL A 181 5.19 -12.06 -3.33
C VAL A 181 4.96 -11.64 -4.78
N HIS A 182 3.98 -10.79 -5.04
CA HIS A 182 3.63 -10.33 -6.39
C HIS A 182 4.31 -9.01 -6.73
N LEU A 183 4.33 -8.10 -5.77
CA LEU A 183 4.88 -6.75 -5.93
C LEU A 183 5.98 -6.52 -4.89
N VAL A 184 7.05 -5.84 -5.29
CA VAL A 184 8.12 -5.40 -4.38
C VAL A 184 8.11 -3.89 -4.32
N GLY A 185 7.82 -3.36 -3.14
CA GLY A 185 7.78 -1.93 -2.85
C GLY A 185 9.10 -1.45 -2.28
N VAL A 186 9.77 -0.52 -2.95
CA VAL A 186 10.95 0.15 -2.39
C VAL A 186 10.51 1.41 -1.69
N ASN A 187 10.63 1.42 -0.35
CA ASN A 187 10.30 2.60 0.44
C ASN A 187 11.53 3.52 0.56
N ASN A 188 11.44 4.69 -0.08
CA ASN A 188 12.48 5.72 -0.03
C ASN A 188 12.60 6.41 1.34
N ARG A 189 11.62 6.21 2.23
CA ARG A 189 11.66 6.76 3.59
C ARG A 189 12.31 5.76 4.55
N ASP A 190 13.34 6.21 5.22
CA ASP A 190 13.90 5.48 6.36
C ASP A 190 12.93 5.52 7.54
N LEU A 191 12.59 4.34 8.09
CA LEU A 191 11.59 4.22 9.16
C LEU A 191 12.11 4.67 10.54
N THR A 192 13.42 4.86 10.66
CA THR A 192 14.07 5.28 11.91
C THR A 192 14.30 6.79 11.95
N THR A 193 14.83 7.35 10.85
CA THR A 193 15.20 8.76 10.74
C THR A 193 14.15 9.61 10.06
N PHE A 194 13.18 8.97 9.38
CA PHE A 194 12.18 9.60 8.50
C PHE A 194 12.74 10.37 7.30
N ASN A 195 14.05 10.28 7.06
CA ASN A 195 14.66 10.85 5.87
C ASN A 195 14.18 10.13 4.61
N VAL A 196 14.00 10.89 3.53
CA VAL A 196 13.59 10.36 2.22
C VAL A 196 14.78 10.45 1.28
N ASP A 197 15.20 9.29 0.75
CA ASP A 197 16.23 9.18 -0.27
C ASP A 197 15.64 8.52 -1.53
N PHE A 198 15.37 9.35 -2.52
CA PHE A 198 14.78 8.93 -3.79
C PHE A 198 15.72 8.00 -4.61
N ASN A 199 17.05 8.11 -4.43
CA ASN A 199 18.02 7.29 -5.15
C ASN A 199 17.91 5.82 -4.76
N ARG A 200 17.44 5.53 -3.55
CA ARG A 200 17.24 4.14 -3.08
C ARG A 200 16.43 3.29 -4.05
N SER A 201 15.33 3.84 -4.59
CA SER A 201 14.54 3.14 -5.60
C SER A 201 15.37 2.79 -6.83
N CYS A 202 16.13 3.74 -7.38
CA CYS A 202 16.94 3.51 -8.57
C CYS A 202 18.07 2.49 -8.32
N GLU A 203 18.69 2.51 -7.15
CA GLU A 203 19.76 1.58 -6.76
C GLU A 203 19.28 0.14 -6.57
N LEU A 204 18.07 -0.03 -5.99
CA LEU A 204 17.51 -1.36 -5.74
C LEU A 204 16.78 -1.95 -6.96
N ALA A 205 16.29 -1.12 -7.88
CA ALA A 205 15.51 -1.56 -9.03
C ALA A 205 16.14 -2.72 -9.83
N PRO A 206 17.44 -2.69 -10.20
CA PRO A 206 18.07 -3.79 -10.97
C PRO A 206 18.26 -5.07 -10.15
N LYS A 207 18.17 -5.01 -8.82
CA LYS A 207 18.40 -6.13 -7.89
C LYS A 207 17.11 -6.85 -7.51
N ILE A 208 15.95 -6.26 -7.81
CA ILE A 208 14.65 -6.89 -7.56
C ILE A 208 14.51 -8.11 -8.49
N PRO A 209 14.11 -9.29 -7.97
CA PRO A 209 13.96 -10.50 -8.78
C PRO A 209 13.07 -10.30 -10.00
N ALA A 210 13.46 -10.90 -11.11
CA ALA A 210 12.71 -10.85 -12.36
C ALA A 210 11.27 -11.37 -12.17
N GLY A 211 10.32 -10.79 -12.90
CA GLY A 211 8.90 -11.18 -12.84
C GLY A 211 8.12 -10.52 -11.69
N LYS A 212 8.76 -9.78 -10.78
CA LYS A 212 8.08 -9.02 -9.74
C LYS A 212 7.74 -7.61 -10.24
N ILE A 213 6.53 -7.13 -9.92
CA ILE A 213 6.13 -5.75 -10.19
C ILE A 213 6.86 -4.82 -9.21
N LYS A 214 7.52 -3.80 -9.71
CA LYS A 214 8.27 -2.83 -8.90
C LYS A 214 7.39 -1.64 -8.55
N VAL A 215 7.29 -1.34 -7.26
CA VAL A 215 6.54 -0.20 -6.73
C VAL A 215 7.51 0.73 -5.99
N ALA A 216 7.51 2.02 -6.33
CA ALA A 216 8.25 3.03 -5.57
C ALA A 216 7.31 3.70 -4.56
N GLU A 217 7.80 3.85 -3.33
CA GLU A 217 7.02 4.41 -2.23
C GLU A 217 7.77 5.56 -1.55
N SER A 218 7.03 6.54 -1.09
CA SER A 218 7.53 7.75 -0.40
C SER A 218 8.37 8.71 -1.27
N GLY A 219 8.23 9.99 -0.99
CA GLY A 219 9.04 11.05 -1.61
C GLY A 219 8.68 11.43 -3.04
N ILE A 220 7.67 10.83 -3.63
CA ILE A 220 7.20 11.15 -4.98
C ILE A 220 6.28 12.36 -4.88
N ASN A 221 6.79 13.52 -5.25
CA ASN A 221 6.10 14.80 -5.16
C ASN A 221 6.17 15.64 -6.46
N ASP A 222 6.76 15.07 -7.51
CA ASP A 222 6.92 15.68 -8.82
C ASP A 222 6.58 14.65 -9.92
N PRO A 223 5.76 15.00 -10.91
CA PRO A 223 5.53 14.16 -12.09
C PRO A 223 6.81 13.71 -12.82
N ALA A 224 7.87 14.53 -12.83
CA ALA A 224 9.15 14.16 -13.41
C ALA A 224 9.80 12.95 -12.73
N ALA A 225 9.60 12.80 -11.41
CA ALA A 225 10.07 11.63 -10.68
C ALA A 225 9.46 10.32 -11.21
N ILE A 226 8.20 10.35 -11.67
CA ILE A 226 7.53 9.18 -12.28
C ILE A 226 8.27 8.74 -13.56
N VAL A 227 8.71 9.70 -14.39
CA VAL A 227 9.44 9.40 -15.62
C VAL A 227 10.76 8.70 -15.29
N THR A 228 11.53 9.24 -14.35
CA THR A 228 12.80 8.64 -13.90
C THR A 228 12.60 7.23 -13.34
N LEU A 229 11.57 7.03 -12.51
CA LEU A 229 11.27 5.71 -11.94
C LEU A 229 10.81 4.72 -13.00
N LYS A 230 10.02 5.13 -13.99
CA LYS A 230 9.65 4.28 -15.12
C LYS A 230 10.87 3.82 -15.92
N GLN A 231 11.84 4.72 -16.16
CA GLN A 231 13.11 4.38 -16.82
C GLN A 231 13.92 3.37 -15.99
N ALA A 232 13.84 3.42 -14.66
CA ALA A 232 14.44 2.43 -13.77
C ALA A 232 13.63 1.11 -13.68
N GLY A 233 12.50 1.00 -14.39
CA GLY A 233 11.68 -0.21 -14.50
C GLY A 233 10.58 -0.33 -13.45
N PHE A 234 10.18 0.74 -12.78
CA PHE A 234 9.02 0.75 -11.89
C PHE A 234 7.71 0.86 -12.67
N GLN A 235 6.71 0.09 -12.26
CA GLN A 235 5.36 0.11 -12.81
C GLN A 235 4.35 0.76 -11.86
N GLY A 236 4.63 0.73 -10.55
CA GLY A 236 3.77 1.27 -9.51
C GLY A 236 4.39 2.42 -8.73
N PHE A 237 3.55 3.39 -8.32
CA PHE A 237 3.96 4.59 -7.60
C PHE A 237 2.96 4.83 -6.45
N LEU A 238 3.35 4.52 -5.20
CA LEU A 238 2.50 4.71 -4.03
C LEU A 238 2.68 6.13 -3.50
N ILE A 239 1.63 6.94 -3.62
CA ILE A 239 1.64 8.36 -3.30
C ILE A 239 0.44 8.70 -2.40
N GLY A 240 0.72 9.23 -1.22
CA GLY A 240 -0.31 9.66 -0.27
C GLY A 240 -0.08 11.07 0.26
N GLU A 241 1.05 11.30 0.96
CA GLU A 241 1.32 12.56 1.64
C GLU A 241 1.21 13.78 0.71
N TYR A 242 1.68 13.67 -0.52
CA TYR A 242 1.65 14.77 -1.48
C TYR A 242 0.22 15.25 -1.77
N PHE A 243 -0.72 14.34 -1.94
CA PHE A 243 -2.12 14.69 -2.20
C PHE A 243 -2.86 15.06 -0.92
N MET A 244 -2.72 14.24 0.11
CA MET A 244 -3.49 14.39 1.35
C MET A 244 -3.16 15.68 2.12
N LYS A 245 -1.96 16.25 1.97
CA LYS A 245 -1.59 17.53 2.61
C LYS A 245 -2.22 18.76 1.97
N GLN A 246 -2.80 18.63 0.78
CA GLN A 246 -3.45 19.73 0.08
C GLN A 246 -4.85 20.00 0.66
N GLU A 247 -5.34 21.21 0.51
CA GLU A 247 -6.69 21.57 0.91
C GLU A 247 -7.75 20.72 0.19
N ASP A 248 -7.51 20.46 -1.11
CA ASP A 248 -8.33 19.58 -1.96
C ASP A 248 -7.47 18.45 -2.56
N PRO A 249 -7.39 17.28 -1.90
CA PRO A 249 -6.64 16.14 -2.40
C PRO A 249 -7.12 15.63 -3.78
N ALA A 250 -8.41 15.79 -4.09
CA ALA A 250 -8.97 15.36 -5.36
C ALA A 250 -8.43 16.18 -6.54
N ARG A 251 -8.41 17.51 -6.40
CA ARG A 251 -7.82 18.40 -7.40
C ARG A 251 -6.32 18.25 -7.51
N ALA A 252 -5.64 18.04 -6.39
CA ALA A 252 -4.20 17.79 -6.40
C ALA A 252 -3.85 16.52 -7.19
N PHE A 253 -4.63 15.46 -7.03
CA PHE A 253 -4.48 14.22 -7.78
C PHE A 253 -4.77 14.42 -9.27
N GLU A 254 -5.88 15.08 -9.61
CA GLU A 254 -6.24 15.40 -11.00
C GLU A 254 -5.12 16.18 -11.71
N GLY A 255 -4.62 17.24 -11.08
CA GLY A 255 -3.53 18.06 -11.64
C GLY A 255 -2.24 17.25 -11.84
N PHE A 256 -1.89 16.39 -10.89
CA PHE A 256 -0.72 15.53 -10.98
C PHE A 256 -0.84 14.53 -12.15
N VAL A 257 -1.99 13.88 -12.30
CA VAL A 257 -2.25 12.94 -13.40
C VAL A 257 -2.20 13.64 -14.76
N ASN A 258 -2.78 14.83 -14.88
CA ASN A 258 -2.74 15.62 -16.11
C ASN A 258 -1.30 16.01 -16.50
N SER A 259 -0.46 16.35 -15.51
CA SER A 259 0.95 16.64 -15.74
C SER A 259 1.74 15.44 -16.25
N ILE A 260 1.47 14.23 -15.71
CA ILE A 260 2.08 12.98 -16.20
C ILE A 260 1.67 12.72 -17.66
N ARG A 261 0.39 12.86 -17.99
CA ARG A 261 -0.11 12.62 -19.36
C ARG A 261 0.52 13.57 -20.37
N THR A 262 0.70 14.82 -20.00
CA THR A 262 1.37 15.82 -20.84
C THR A 262 2.85 15.48 -21.05
N ALA A 263 3.55 15.08 -19.98
CA ALA A 263 4.95 14.70 -20.06
C ALA A 263 5.19 13.46 -20.94
N THR A 264 4.28 12.48 -20.89
CA THR A 264 4.37 11.26 -21.73
C THR A 264 3.93 11.47 -23.17
N ALA A 265 3.17 12.51 -23.49
CA ALA A 265 2.76 12.84 -24.87
C ALA A 265 3.86 13.60 -25.65
N ASN A 266 4.81 14.22 -24.93
CA ASN A 266 5.88 15.05 -25.49
C ASN A 266 7.25 14.33 -25.53
N GLY A 267 7.36 13.09 -25.12
CA GLY A 267 8.56 12.25 -25.15
C GLY A 267 8.37 11.02 -25.99
#